data_10fae4a7d03cebd62e844d166a45ba78
#
_entry.id   10fae4a7d03cebd62e844d166a45ba78
#
_cell.length_a   1.000
_cell.length_b   1.000
_cell.length_c   1.000
_cell.angle_alpha   90.00
_cell.angle_beta   90.00
_cell.angle_gamma   90.00
#
_symmetry.space_group_name_H-M   'P 1'
#
loop_
_entity.id
_entity.type
_entity.pdbx_description
1 polymer ?
#
loop_
_entity_poly.entity_id
_entity_poly.type
_entity_poly.pdbx_seq_one_letter_code
_entity_poly.pdbx_strand_id
1 'polypeptide(L)'
;MVVPGLQGAKPAHDIQTGTAGPGASRPHKLGISVTIDPAFRNSVRQKYNQIDQIWTDVDHWHARSRREIAEAVDRLNKLHPEPHRLVIDIGAGGHPQRVPSRTYVQADIAVEKLRGVERSVCADAHHLPFADGVADCVMCVGAVGNYCSLADLIPEMSRIAAPGAMLVFHIELSNSFEFFLTPHYRADAAFIKTFYQGEENLWVYSDRNVRQALTDAQFRIIDTRYFHIASALAYRLLKRPNVAAKLSGLDAVLAGIPRIGGIADSALFICEKSAH
;
A
#
# COMPACT_ATOMS: atom_id res chain seq x y z
N MET A 1 -15.59 -11.32 -44.46
CA MET A 1 -15.18 -12.49 -43.68
C MET A 1 -15.66 -12.24 -42.26
N VAL A 2 -16.75 -12.85 -41.84
CA VAL A 2 -17.48 -12.61 -40.60
C VAL A 2 -16.88 -13.53 -39.54
N VAL A 3 -16.49 -13.01 -38.40
CA VAL A 3 -16.05 -13.78 -37.22
C VAL A 3 -17.26 -13.90 -36.27
N PRO A 4 -17.71 -15.10 -35.88
CA PRO A 4 -18.84 -15.29 -34.98
C PRO A 4 -18.40 -15.35 -33.49
N GLY A 5 -19.25 -14.74 -32.66
CA GLY A 5 -19.69 -15.28 -31.36
C GLY A 5 -18.76 -15.12 -30.17
N LEU A 6 -18.94 -14.06 -29.38
CA LEU A 6 -18.68 -14.07 -27.95
C LEU A 6 -20.01 -14.00 -27.20
N GLN A 7 -20.48 -15.18 -26.79
CA GLN A 7 -21.61 -15.30 -25.87
C GLN A 7 -21.17 -14.97 -24.45
N GLY A 8 -22.05 -14.28 -23.74
CA GLY A 8 -21.87 -13.65 -22.47
C GLY A 8 -21.46 -14.59 -21.33
N ALA A 9 -20.47 -14.14 -20.58
CA ALA A 9 -20.21 -14.61 -19.24
C ALA A 9 -21.00 -13.73 -18.27
N LYS A 10 -21.90 -14.36 -17.50
CA LYS A 10 -22.63 -13.73 -16.39
C LYS A 10 -21.65 -13.31 -15.29
N PRO A 11 -21.82 -12.17 -14.63
CA PRO A 11 -21.02 -11.81 -13.47
C PRO A 11 -21.41 -12.71 -12.29
N ALA A 12 -20.45 -13.40 -11.71
CA ALA A 12 -20.62 -14.08 -10.43
C ALA A 12 -20.64 -13.02 -9.31
N HIS A 13 -21.84 -12.69 -8.86
CA HIS A 13 -22.07 -12.02 -7.58
C HIS A 13 -22.20 -13.10 -6.52
N ASP A 14 -21.18 -13.21 -5.64
CA ASP A 14 -21.37 -13.78 -4.31
C ASP A 14 -20.49 -13.00 -3.33
N ILE A 15 -21.09 -11.98 -2.72
CA ILE A 15 -20.56 -11.27 -1.57
C ILE A 15 -21.19 -11.94 -0.35
N GLN A 16 -20.45 -12.75 0.38
CA GLN A 16 -20.85 -13.18 1.71
C GLN A 16 -20.70 -12.01 2.71
N THR A 17 -21.79 -11.29 2.93
CA THR A 17 -21.92 -10.37 4.08
C THR A 17 -22.26 -11.18 5.33
N GLY A 18 -21.28 -11.43 6.17
CA GLY A 18 -21.48 -12.00 7.49
C GLY A 18 -22.12 -10.97 8.42
N THR A 19 -23.42 -11.10 8.69
CA THR A 19 -24.12 -10.36 9.76
C THR A 19 -23.84 -11.05 11.09
N ALA A 20 -23.16 -10.36 12.01
CA ALA A 20 -22.97 -10.83 13.39
C ALA A 20 -24.17 -10.42 14.26
N GLY A 21 -24.82 -11.43 14.91
CA GLY A 21 -25.82 -11.24 15.93
C GLY A 21 -25.24 -10.73 17.27
N PRO A 22 -26.07 -10.12 18.16
CA PRO A 22 -25.61 -9.49 19.39
C PRO A 22 -25.38 -10.51 20.51
N GLY A 23 -24.18 -10.50 21.11
CA GLY A 23 -23.95 -11.09 22.42
C GLY A 23 -22.69 -11.96 22.52
N ALA A 24 -21.58 -11.36 22.87
CA ALA A 24 -20.50 -11.82 23.76
C ALA A 24 -19.27 -10.91 23.53
N SER A 25 -18.68 -10.42 24.61
CA SER A 25 -17.39 -9.69 24.59
C SER A 25 -16.31 -10.62 24.03
N ARG A 26 -16.01 -10.47 22.72
CA ARG A 26 -14.90 -11.15 22.05
C ARG A 26 -13.65 -10.27 22.12
N PRO A 27 -12.45 -10.86 22.24
CA PRO A 27 -11.20 -10.12 22.15
C PRO A 27 -11.19 -9.33 20.82
N HIS A 28 -10.70 -8.08 20.85
CA HIS A 28 -10.60 -7.21 19.69
C HIS A 28 -9.97 -7.97 18.50
N LYS A 29 -10.78 -8.25 17.50
CA LYS A 29 -10.24 -8.82 16.25
C LYS A 29 -9.51 -7.69 15.54
N LEU A 30 -8.20 -7.88 15.30
CA LEU A 30 -7.44 -7.25 14.23
C LEU A 30 -8.37 -7.03 13.02
N GLY A 31 -8.31 -5.85 12.42
CA GLY A 31 -9.15 -5.37 11.34
C GLY A 31 -9.78 -6.40 10.39
N ILE A 32 -10.57 -5.99 9.44
CA ILE A 32 -11.23 -6.93 8.52
C ILE A 32 -10.17 -7.77 7.81
N SER A 33 -10.15 -9.08 8.11
CA SER A 33 -9.31 -10.04 7.41
C SER A 33 -9.92 -10.32 6.04
N VAL A 34 -9.16 -10.05 4.98
CA VAL A 34 -9.47 -10.49 3.63
C VAL A 34 -8.61 -11.68 3.29
N THR A 35 -9.20 -12.73 2.75
CA THR A 35 -8.42 -13.87 2.26
C THR A 35 -7.90 -13.56 0.88
N ILE A 36 -6.58 -13.57 0.72
CA ILE A 36 -5.94 -13.38 -0.57
C ILE A 36 -5.89 -14.73 -1.31
N ASP A 37 -6.59 -14.81 -2.43
CA ASP A 37 -6.57 -16.00 -3.29
C ASP A 37 -5.14 -16.26 -3.79
N PRO A 38 -4.61 -17.49 -3.67
CA PRO A 38 -3.33 -17.87 -4.25
C PRO A 38 -3.21 -17.58 -5.75
N ALA A 39 -4.28 -17.70 -6.52
CA ALA A 39 -4.31 -17.37 -7.93
C ALA A 39 -4.10 -15.85 -8.16
N PHE A 40 -4.73 -14.99 -7.34
CA PHE A 40 -4.50 -13.56 -7.38
C PHE A 40 -3.04 -13.21 -7.07
N ARG A 41 -2.46 -13.79 -6.01
CA ARG A 41 -1.05 -13.62 -5.64
C ARG A 41 -0.10 -14.03 -6.77
N ASN A 42 -0.38 -15.15 -7.42
CA ASN A 42 0.39 -15.61 -8.58
C ASN A 42 0.27 -14.65 -9.77
N SER A 43 -0.91 -14.08 -10.02
CA SER A 43 -1.10 -13.10 -11.09
C SER A 43 -0.29 -11.82 -10.86
N VAL A 44 -0.26 -11.32 -9.62
CA VAL A 44 0.57 -10.19 -9.21
C VAL A 44 2.05 -10.48 -9.44
N ARG A 45 2.54 -11.63 -8.97
CA ARG A 45 3.93 -12.06 -9.19
C ARG A 45 4.29 -12.12 -10.66
N GLN A 46 3.43 -12.74 -11.50
CA GLN A 46 3.66 -12.84 -12.94
C GLN A 46 3.70 -11.47 -13.60
N LYS A 47 2.74 -10.60 -13.28
CA LYS A 47 2.69 -9.22 -13.78
C LYS A 47 4.01 -8.50 -13.52
N TYR A 48 4.46 -8.46 -12.28
CA TYR A 48 5.67 -7.72 -11.91
C TYR A 48 6.96 -8.36 -12.43
N ASN A 49 6.99 -9.66 -12.66
CA ASN A 49 8.10 -10.30 -13.36
C ASN A 49 8.19 -9.91 -14.85
N GLN A 50 7.08 -9.52 -15.48
CA GLN A 50 7.03 -9.17 -16.90
C GLN A 50 7.21 -7.67 -17.19
N ILE A 51 6.98 -6.81 -16.20
CA ILE A 51 7.11 -5.36 -16.36
C ILE A 51 8.58 -4.97 -16.24
N ASP A 52 9.18 -4.37 -17.28
CA ASP A 52 10.57 -3.91 -17.22
C ASP A 52 10.72 -2.70 -16.29
N GLN A 53 9.85 -1.69 -16.46
CA GLN A 53 9.83 -0.50 -15.62
C GLN A 53 8.48 -0.38 -14.90
N ILE A 54 8.50 -0.41 -13.57
CA ILE A 54 7.31 -0.25 -12.74
C ILE A 54 6.77 1.18 -12.90
N TRP A 55 7.66 2.18 -12.98
CA TRP A 55 7.32 3.59 -13.11
C TRP A 55 8.02 4.23 -14.31
N THR A 56 7.23 4.65 -15.30
CA THR A 56 7.75 5.32 -16.49
C THR A 56 7.81 6.85 -16.29
N ASP A 57 8.65 7.55 -17.05
CA ASP A 57 8.78 9.01 -16.96
C ASP A 57 7.53 9.77 -17.43
N VAL A 58 6.71 9.12 -18.27
CA VAL A 58 5.44 9.70 -18.76
C VAL A 58 4.26 9.51 -17.80
N ASP A 59 4.47 8.78 -16.73
CA ASP A 59 3.46 8.50 -15.72
C ASP A 59 3.49 9.55 -14.62
N HIS A 60 2.76 10.63 -14.83
CA HIS A 60 2.68 11.74 -13.89
C HIS A 60 1.96 11.39 -12.58
N TRP A 61 1.06 10.39 -12.59
CA TRP A 61 0.36 9.94 -11.39
C TRP A 61 1.34 9.31 -10.41
N HIS A 62 2.05 8.28 -10.86
CA HIS A 62 3.05 7.61 -10.02
C HIS A 62 4.30 8.48 -9.77
N ALA A 63 4.60 9.46 -10.63
CA ALA A 63 5.64 10.44 -10.35
C ALA A 63 5.30 11.29 -9.11
N ARG A 64 4.02 11.58 -8.86
CA ARG A 64 3.58 12.23 -7.62
C ARG A 64 3.79 11.31 -6.42
N SER A 65 3.36 10.05 -6.51
CA SER A 65 3.55 9.06 -5.43
C SER A 65 5.03 8.89 -5.07
N ARG A 66 5.93 8.78 -6.07
CA ARG A 66 7.39 8.73 -5.85
C ARG A 66 7.91 9.93 -5.07
N ARG A 67 7.44 11.14 -5.40
CA ARG A 67 7.85 12.37 -4.69
C ARG A 67 7.38 12.35 -3.24
N GLU A 68 6.14 11.96 -2.98
CA GLU A 68 5.61 11.86 -1.61
C GLU A 68 6.36 10.80 -0.79
N ILE A 69 6.73 9.66 -1.41
CA ILE A 69 7.56 8.65 -0.77
C ILE A 69 8.95 9.23 -0.43
N ALA A 70 9.59 9.92 -1.37
CA ALA A 70 10.89 10.54 -1.14
C ALA A 70 10.84 11.58 0.00
N GLU A 71 9.80 12.43 0.04
CA GLU A 71 9.61 13.41 1.11
C GLU A 71 9.32 12.74 2.47
N ALA A 72 8.60 11.61 2.48
CA ALA A 72 8.40 10.83 3.71
C ALA A 72 9.72 10.20 4.22
N VAL A 73 10.56 9.71 3.30
CA VAL A 73 11.90 9.21 3.61
C VAL A 73 12.79 10.33 4.15
N ASP A 74 12.77 11.52 3.55
CA ASP A 74 13.49 12.68 4.05
C ASP A 74 13.00 13.09 5.46
N ARG A 75 11.71 12.95 5.72
CA ARG A 75 11.14 13.18 7.06
C ARG A 75 11.60 12.14 8.05
N LEU A 76 11.59 10.85 7.67
CA LEU A 76 12.15 9.77 8.48
C LEU A 76 13.62 10.05 8.85
N ASN A 77 14.44 10.41 7.85
CA ASN A 77 15.87 10.69 8.06
C ASN A 77 16.12 11.89 9.00
N LYS A 78 15.20 12.86 9.03
CA LYS A 78 15.26 13.98 10.01
C LYS A 78 14.86 13.55 11.41
N LEU A 79 13.91 12.62 11.54
CA LEU A 79 13.48 12.07 12.83
C LEU A 79 14.53 11.10 13.40
N HIS A 80 15.19 10.36 12.50
CA HIS A 80 16.23 9.39 12.80
C HIS A 80 17.49 9.67 11.95
N PRO A 81 18.36 10.60 12.38
CA PRO A 81 19.52 11.00 11.60
C PRO A 81 20.65 9.95 11.59
N GLU A 82 20.67 9.07 12.59
CA GLU A 82 21.67 8.01 12.67
C GLU A 82 21.36 6.88 11.69
N PRO A 83 22.37 6.29 11.03
CA PRO A 83 22.17 5.17 10.15
C PRO A 83 21.56 3.96 10.85
N HIS A 84 20.47 3.44 10.30
CA HIS A 84 19.86 2.19 10.75
C HIS A 84 20.85 1.03 10.62
N ARG A 85 20.85 0.08 11.55
CA ARG A 85 21.66 -1.14 11.43
C ARG A 85 21.16 -2.02 10.31
N LEU A 86 19.83 -2.24 10.21
CA LEU A 86 19.19 -3.04 9.19
C LEU A 86 17.88 -2.40 8.72
N VAL A 87 17.80 -2.11 7.42
CA VAL A 87 16.57 -1.75 6.74
C VAL A 87 16.08 -2.96 5.95
N ILE A 88 14.80 -3.29 6.08
CA ILE A 88 14.09 -4.27 5.25
C ILE A 88 13.03 -3.52 4.41
N ASP A 89 13.18 -3.59 3.09
CA ASP A 89 12.29 -2.93 2.13
C ASP A 89 11.43 -3.98 1.43
N ILE A 90 10.13 -3.98 1.73
CA ILE A 90 9.16 -4.97 1.30
C ILE A 90 8.46 -4.50 0.03
N GLY A 91 8.50 -5.31 -1.02
CA GLY A 91 8.00 -4.96 -2.35
C GLY A 91 8.86 -3.88 -3.02
N ALA A 92 10.19 -3.95 -2.80
CA ALA A 92 11.14 -2.92 -3.23
C ALA A 92 11.25 -2.75 -4.75
N GLY A 93 10.84 -3.75 -5.53
CA GLY A 93 10.86 -3.70 -6.99
C GLY A 93 12.22 -3.41 -7.60
N GLY A 94 13.33 -3.66 -6.87
CA GLY A 94 14.69 -3.33 -7.28
C GLY A 94 15.08 -1.85 -7.13
N HIS A 95 14.25 -1.04 -6.49
CA HIS A 95 14.46 0.42 -6.34
C HIS A 95 14.56 0.82 -4.86
N PRO A 96 15.77 0.76 -4.25
CA PRO A 96 15.93 1.07 -2.83
C PRO A 96 15.62 2.53 -2.52
N GLN A 97 15.03 2.78 -1.36
CA GLN A 97 14.81 4.11 -0.84
C GLN A 97 16.10 4.67 -0.21
N ARG A 98 16.25 6.00 -0.18
CA ARG A 98 17.45 6.67 0.36
C ARG A 98 17.44 6.75 1.88
N VAL A 99 17.36 5.60 2.55
CA VAL A 99 17.43 5.50 4.01
C VAL A 99 18.87 5.16 4.42
N PRO A 100 19.55 6.00 5.23
CA PRO A 100 20.89 5.70 5.73
C PRO A 100 20.89 4.40 6.54
N SER A 101 21.71 3.44 6.13
CA SER A 101 21.76 2.14 6.79
C SER A 101 23.10 1.44 6.60
N ARG A 102 23.48 0.58 7.56
CA ARG A 102 24.65 -0.31 7.44
C ARG A 102 24.34 -1.49 6.52
N THR A 103 23.09 -1.97 6.59
CA THR A 103 22.60 -3.07 5.76
C THR A 103 21.22 -2.70 5.25
N TYR A 104 21.02 -2.83 3.94
CA TYR A 104 19.74 -2.62 3.27
C TYR A 104 19.38 -3.91 2.53
N VAL A 105 18.26 -4.53 2.86
CA VAL A 105 17.78 -5.76 2.24
C VAL A 105 16.47 -5.49 1.50
N GLN A 106 16.42 -5.84 0.23
CA GLN A 106 15.22 -5.75 -0.58
C GLN A 106 14.49 -7.09 -0.61
N ALA A 107 13.21 -7.09 -0.24
CA ALA A 107 12.34 -8.25 -0.35
C ALA A 107 11.26 -7.99 -1.40
N ASP A 108 11.05 -8.93 -2.32
CA ASP A 108 10.00 -8.82 -3.33
C ASP A 108 9.47 -10.20 -3.72
N ILE A 109 8.21 -10.31 -4.10
CA ILE A 109 7.62 -11.55 -4.62
C ILE A 109 8.03 -11.83 -6.06
N ALA A 110 8.40 -10.78 -6.81
CA ALA A 110 8.82 -10.85 -8.20
C ALA A 110 10.34 -10.97 -8.30
N VAL A 111 10.84 -12.20 -8.47
CA VAL A 111 12.29 -12.49 -8.51
C VAL A 111 13.03 -11.72 -9.59
N GLU A 112 12.38 -11.42 -10.72
CA GLU A 112 13.00 -10.66 -11.81
C GLU A 112 13.37 -9.23 -11.40
N LYS A 113 12.64 -8.65 -10.43
CA LYS A 113 12.93 -7.33 -9.87
C LYS A 113 14.15 -7.31 -8.97
N LEU A 114 14.59 -8.46 -8.51
CA LEU A 114 15.74 -8.59 -7.61
C LEU A 114 17.03 -8.97 -8.36
N ARG A 115 16.98 -9.12 -9.70
CA ARG A 115 18.18 -9.44 -10.50
C ARG A 115 19.21 -8.33 -10.38
N GLY A 116 20.43 -8.70 -10.01
CA GLY A 116 21.55 -7.77 -9.83
C GLY A 116 21.50 -6.98 -8.51
N VAL A 117 20.50 -7.21 -7.67
CA VAL A 117 20.42 -6.62 -6.32
C VAL A 117 21.24 -7.47 -5.36
N GLU A 118 22.34 -6.91 -4.82
CA GLU A 118 23.31 -7.65 -3.99
C GLU A 118 22.70 -8.29 -2.75
N ARG A 119 21.81 -7.54 -2.06
CA ARG A 119 21.16 -8.00 -0.84
C ARG A 119 19.66 -8.03 -1.02
N SER A 120 19.18 -9.14 -1.50
CA SER A 120 17.78 -9.33 -1.80
C SER A 120 17.28 -10.72 -1.44
N VAL A 121 15.98 -10.82 -1.23
CA VAL A 121 15.28 -12.08 -0.96
C VAL A 121 13.95 -12.11 -1.68
N CYS A 122 13.70 -13.19 -2.42
CA CYS A 122 12.39 -13.43 -3.03
C CYS A 122 11.46 -13.97 -1.94
N ALA A 123 10.47 -13.16 -1.53
CA ALA A 123 9.58 -13.50 -0.44
C ALA A 123 8.17 -12.93 -0.64
N ASP A 124 7.20 -13.61 -0.05
CA ASP A 124 5.85 -13.14 0.11
C ASP A 124 5.80 -12.21 1.34
N ALA A 125 5.21 -11.02 1.18
CA ALA A 125 5.09 -10.03 2.25
C ALA A 125 4.28 -10.51 3.46
N HIS A 126 3.45 -11.56 3.29
CA HIS A 126 2.71 -12.19 4.39
C HIS A 126 3.56 -13.17 5.22
N HIS A 127 4.71 -13.60 4.69
CA HIS A 127 5.59 -14.60 5.33
C HIS A 127 7.05 -14.28 4.97
N LEU A 128 7.64 -13.36 5.71
CA LEU A 128 8.99 -12.88 5.47
C LEU A 128 10.03 -13.79 6.14
N PRO A 129 11.10 -14.20 5.46
CA PRO A 129 12.11 -15.11 6.00
C PRO A 129 13.13 -14.40 6.91
N PHE A 130 12.65 -13.52 7.76
CA PHE A 130 13.46 -12.78 8.73
C PHE A 130 13.09 -13.18 10.16
N ALA A 131 14.05 -13.12 11.06
CA ALA A 131 13.81 -13.33 12.48
C ALA A 131 12.97 -12.19 13.08
N ASP A 132 12.31 -12.49 14.21
CA ASP A 132 11.54 -11.52 14.98
C ASP A 132 12.46 -10.40 15.50
N GLY A 133 11.99 -9.18 15.42
CA GLY A 133 12.68 -8.01 15.97
C GLY A 133 14.05 -7.71 15.37
N VAL A 134 14.30 -8.11 14.11
CA VAL A 134 15.63 -7.95 13.50
C VAL A 134 15.85 -6.59 12.85
N ALA A 135 14.79 -5.95 12.32
CA ALA A 135 14.86 -4.72 11.55
C ALA A 135 14.74 -3.46 12.44
N ASP A 136 15.62 -2.50 12.24
CA ASP A 136 15.51 -1.17 12.87
C ASP A 136 14.64 -0.22 12.04
N CYS A 137 14.46 -0.52 10.76
CA CYS A 137 13.53 0.19 9.89
C CYS A 137 12.90 -0.77 8.89
N VAL A 138 11.59 -0.67 8.73
CA VAL A 138 10.82 -1.42 7.72
C VAL A 138 10.24 -0.42 6.73
N MET A 139 10.46 -0.67 5.45
CA MET A 139 9.86 0.06 4.35
C MET A 139 8.83 -0.84 3.67
N CYS A 140 7.64 -0.33 3.41
CA CYS A 140 6.63 -0.99 2.59
C CYS A 140 5.88 0.08 1.80
N VAL A 141 6.46 0.48 0.68
CA VAL A 141 6.00 1.64 -0.12
C VAL A 141 5.68 1.22 -1.55
N GLY A 142 5.02 2.12 -2.31
CA GLY A 142 4.59 1.80 -3.69
C GLY A 142 3.32 0.97 -3.75
N ALA A 143 2.42 1.13 -2.77
CA ALA A 143 1.10 0.48 -2.71
C ALA A 143 1.13 -1.06 -2.62
N VAL A 144 2.23 -1.64 -2.12
CA VAL A 144 2.36 -3.10 -1.91
C VAL A 144 1.22 -3.64 -1.04
N GLY A 145 0.80 -2.88 -0.01
CA GLY A 145 -0.31 -3.23 0.88
C GLY A 145 -1.63 -3.47 0.15
N ASN A 146 -1.81 -2.89 -1.04
CA ASN A 146 -3.03 -3.05 -1.83
C ASN A 146 -3.12 -4.41 -2.55
N TYR A 147 -2.03 -5.20 -2.57
CA TYR A 147 -2.02 -6.58 -3.04
C TYR A 147 -2.05 -7.60 -1.90
N CYS A 148 -2.11 -7.11 -0.67
CA CYS A 148 -1.98 -7.92 0.54
C CYS A 148 -3.24 -7.86 1.41
N SER A 149 -3.43 -8.90 2.23
CA SER A 149 -4.29 -8.82 3.42
C SER A 149 -3.59 -7.97 4.47
N LEU A 150 -4.20 -6.87 4.91
CA LEU A 150 -3.62 -6.05 5.99
C LEU A 150 -3.54 -6.82 7.30
N ALA A 151 -4.48 -7.75 7.53
CA ALA A 151 -4.51 -8.59 8.73
C ALA A 151 -3.33 -9.56 8.83
N ASP A 152 -2.66 -9.83 7.70
CA ASP A 152 -1.46 -10.68 7.67
C ASP A 152 -0.19 -9.83 7.49
N LEU A 153 -0.22 -8.82 6.61
CA LEU A 153 0.93 -7.96 6.29
C LEU A 153 1.39 -7.13 7.50
N ILE A 154 0.46 -6.43 8.17
CA ILE A 154 0.84 -5.50 9.24
C ILE A 154 1.42 -6.24 10.46
N PRO A 155 0.83 -7.36 10.94
CA PRO A 155 1.46 -8.19 11.97
C PRO A 155 2.83 -8.74 11.56
N GLU A 156 3.03 -9.10 10.29
CA GLU A 156 4.31 -9.60 9.80
C GLU A 156 5.38 -8.49 9.77
N MET A 157 5.02 -7.29 9.32
CA MET A 157 5.90 -6.11 9.46
C MET A 157 6.25 -5.84 10.94
N SER A 158 5.26 -5.96 11.83
CA SER A 158 5.49 -5.80 13.27
C SER A 158 6.40 -6.89 13.83
N ARG A 159 6.23 -8.14 13.42
CA ARG A 159 7.06 -9.27 13.88
C ARG A 159 8.54 -9.04 13.59
N ILE A 160 8.88 -8.61 12.37
CA ILE A 160 10.28 -8.39 11.98
C ILE A 160 10.88 -7.10 12.53
N ALA A 161 10.04 -6.12 12.90
CA ALA A 161 10.47 -4.83 13.45
C ALA A 161 10.95 -4.98 14.90
N ALA A 162 12.13 -4.46 15.22
CA ALA A 162 12.63 -4.37 16.58
C ALA A 162 11.81 -3.37 17.42
N PRO A 163 11.78 -3.49 18.74
CA PRO A 163 11.25 -2.41 19.59
C PRO A 163 11.91 -1.06 19.26
N GLY A 164 11.12 -0.02 19.04
CA GLY A 164 11.60 1.29 18.60
C GLY A 164 11.92 1.40 17.11
N ALA A 165 11.74 0.34 16.33
CA ALA A 165 11.95 0.38 14.88
C ALA A 165 10.99 1.34 14.18
N MET A 166 11.48 1.97 13.12
CA MET A 166 10.67 2.83 12.26
C MET A 166 9.98 2.02 11.16
N LEU A 167 8.76 2.44 10.81
CA LEU A 167 8.02 1.93 9.65
C LEU A 167 7.63 3.09 8.75
N VAL A 168 7.85 2.95 7.43
CA VAL A 168 7.21 3.79 6.41
C VAL A 168 6.29 2.91 5.58
N PHE A 169 4.99 3.20 5.65
CA PHE A 169 3.96 2.40 5.00
C PHE A 169 3.12 3.25 4.05
N HIS A 170 3.07 2.87 2.77
CA HIS A 170 2.24 3.51 1.75
C HIS A 170 1.10 2.60 1.32
N ILE A 171 -0.12 3.17 1.22
CA ILE A 171 -1.32 2.45 0.82
C ILE A 171 -2.33 3.36 0.14
N GLU A 172 -3.06 2.82 -0.85
CA GLU A 172 -4.22 3.46 -1.47
C GLU A 172 -5.48 3.18 -0.66
N LEU A 173 -6.33 4.21 -0.54
CA LEU A 173 -7.44 4.24 0.39
C LEU A 173 -8.79 4.15 -0.33
N SER A 174 -9.74 3.44 0.28
CA SER A 174 -11.15 3.46 -0.11
C SER A 174 -11.85 4.81 0.18
N ASN A 175 -11.17 5.70 0.91
CA ASN A 175 -11.63 7.05 1.21
C ASN A 175 -11.56 7.98 -0.01
N SER A 176 -10.84 7.57 -1.07
CA SER A 176 -10.66 8.35 -2.28
C SER A 176 -11.96 8.91 -2.84
N PHE A 177 -11.95 10.18 -3.24
CA PHE A 177 -13.06 10.76 -3.99
C PHE A 177 -13.36 10.01 -5.29
N GLU A 178 -12.45 9.21 -5.80
CA GLU A 178 -12.72 8.35 -6.95
C GLU A 178 -13.90 7.42 -6.68
N PHE A 179 -14.05 6.95 -5.44
CA PHE A 179 -15.11 6.02 -5.04
C PHE A 179 -16.39 6.70 -4.53
N PHE A 180 -16.42 8.05 -4.48
CA PHE A 180 -17.59 8.77 -3.99
C PHE A 180 -18.88 8.35 -4.71
N LEU A 181 -19.94 8.08 -3.94
CA LEU A 181 -21.20 7.52 -4.41
C LEU A 181 -21.11 6.10 -4.99
N THR A 182 -20.08 5.34 -4.65
CA THR A 182 -20.01 3.89 -4.93
C THR A 182 -20.03 3.09 -3.62
N PRO A 183 -20.33 1.77 -3.66
CA PRO A 183 -20.25 0.91 -2.48
C PRO A 183 -18.83 0.80 -1.88
N HIS A 184 -17.80 1.18 -2.66
CA HIS A 184 -16.41 1.10 -2.24
C HIS A 184 -15.98 2.30 -1.38
N TYR A 185 -16.74 3.40 -1.43
CA TYR A 185 -16.37 4.61 -0.70
C TYR A 185 -16.38 4.39 0.81
N ARG A 186 -15.23 4.57 1.44
CA ARG A 186 -15.00 4.33 2.88
C ARG A 186 -15.32 2.90 3.35
N ALA A 187 -15.36 1.94 2.44
CA ALA A 187 -15.45 0.54 2.82
C ALA A 187 -14.18 0.16 3.62
N ASP A 188 -14.31 -0.60 4.70
CA ASP A 188 -13.16 -1.00 5.50
C ASP A 188 -12.16 -1.82 4.67
N ALA A 189 -12.66 -2.63 3.74
CA ALA A 189 -11.89 -3.26 2.65
C ALA A 189 -12.78 -3.42 1.42
N ALA A 190 -12.24 -3.15 0.24
CA ALA A 190 -12.94 -3.38 -1.03
C ALA A 190 -11.95 -3.87 -2.09
N PHE A 191 -12.36 -4.89 -2.86
CA PHE A 191 -11.61 -5.34 -4.03
C PHE A 191 -12.09 -4.57 -5.24
N ILE A 192 -11.19 -3.86 -5.90
CA ILE A 192 -11.52 -2.97 -7.00
C ILE A 192 -10.74 -3.33 -8.26
N LYS A 193 -11.25 -2.87 -9.39
CA LYS A 193 -10.56 -2.89 -10.68
C LYS A 193 -10.15 -1.48 -11.04
N THR A 194 -8.89 -1.28 -11.31
CA THR A 194 -8.31 0.00 -11.71
C THR A 194 -7.68 -0.10 -13.10
N PHE A 195 -7.44 1.05 -13.73
CA PHE A 195 -6.96 1.15 -15.10
C PHE A 195 -5.82 2.17 -15.25
N TYR A 196 -5.09 2.45 -14.16
CA TYR A 196 -4.02 3.46 -14.19
C TYR A 196 -2.91 3.13 -15.18
N GLN A 197 -2.48 1.86 -15.21
CA GLN A 197 -1.45 1.34 -16.11
C GLN A 197 -1.89 0.05 -16.84
N GLY A 198 -3.15 -0.01 -17.23
CA GLY A 198 -3.81 -1.21 -17.72
C GLY A 198 -4.80 -1.75 -16.70
N GLU A 199 -5.42 -2.88 -17.02
CA GLU A 199 -6.37 -3.52 -16.11
C GLU A 199 -5.65 -4.15 -14.94
N GLU A 200 -6.04 -3.76 -13.74
CA GLU A 200 -5.45 -4.25 -12.50
C GLU A 200 -6.50 -4.42 -11.42
N ASN A 201 -6.37 -5.47 -10.64
CA ASN A 201 -7.20 -5.69 -9.47
C ASN A 201 -6.36 -5.48 -8.20
N LEU A 202 -6.92 -4.78 -7.22
CA LEU A 202 -6.27 -4.53 -5.95
C LEU A 202 -7.28 -4.33 -4.82
N TRP A 203 -6.83 -4.42 -3.59
CA TRP A 203 -7.60 -4.08 -2.41
C TRP A 203 -7.37 -2.62 -2.04
N VAL A 204 -8.44 -1.91 -1.71
CA VAL A 204 -8.37 -0.60 -1.06
C VAL A 204 -8.97 -0.71 0.34
N TYR A 205 -8.40 0.04 1.28
CA TYR A 205 -8.78 -0.03 2.69
C TYR A 205 -9.15 1.35 3.22
N SER A 206 -10.08 1.41 4.19
CA SER A 206 -10.36 2.70 4.82
C SER A 206 -9.17 3.16 5.68
N ASP A 207 -8.95 4.48 5.73
CA ASP A 207 -7.93 5.09 6.62
C ASP A 207 -8.13 4.62 8.07
N ARG A 208 -9.39 4.51 8.51
CA ARG A 208 -9.72 3.99 9.84
C ARG A 208 -9.21 2.57 10.05
N ASN A 209 -9.45 1.67 9.08
CA ASN A 209 -9.02 0.27 9.19
C ASN A 209 -7.48 0.15 9.19
N VAL A 210 -6.80 0.92 8.33
CA VAL A 210 -5.33 0.95 8.30
C VAL A 210 -4.76 1.43 9.64
N ARG A 211 -5.26 2.54 10.18
CA ARG A 211 -4.82 3.08 11.47
C ARG A 211 -5.07 2.12 12.62
N GLN A 212 -6.23 1.47 12.62
CA GLN A 212 -6.54 0.47 13.63
C GLN A 212 -5.58 -0.72 13.56
N ALA A 213 -5.33 -1.26 12.35
CA ALA A 213 -4.43 -2.39 12.16
C ALA A 213 -2.99 -2.05 12.57
N LEU A 214 -2.50 -0.83 12.25
CA LEU A 214 -1.19 -0.35 12.70
C LEU A 214 -1.12 -0.27 14.23
N THR A 215 -2.15 0.29 14.87
CA THR A 215 -2.21 0.43 16.33
C THR A 215 -2.27 -0.93 17.03
N ASP A 216 -3.09 -1.85 16.53
CA ASP A 216 -3.23 -3.21 17.07
C ASP A 216 -1.93 -4.01 16.96
N ALA A 217 -1.14 -3.73 15.92
CA ALA A 217 0.20 -4.29 15.72
C ALA A 217 1.31 -3.52 16.46
N GLN A 218 0.94 -2.67 17.43
CA GLN A 218 1.86 -1.91 18.26
C GLN A 218 2.70 -0.84 17.52
N PHE A 219 2.24 -0.37 16.39
CA PHE A 219 2.83 0.78 15.72
C PHE A 219 2.16 2.08 16.17
N ARG A 220 2.93 2.98 16.76
CA ARG A 220 2.52 4.36 17.06
C ARG A 220 2.72 5.22 15.81
N ILE A 221 1.66 5.77 15.26
CA ILE A 221 1.73 6.66 14.10
C ILE A 221 2.31 7.99 14.56
N ILE A 222 3.45 8.39 13.96
CA ILE A 222 4.16 9.66 14.25
C ILE A 222 3.73 10.74 13.28
N ASP A 223 3.61 10.39 11.99
CA ASP A 223 3.25 11.32 10.92
C ASP A 223 2.39 10.63 9.87
N THR A 224 1.54 11.39 9.20
CA THR A 224 0.72 10.89 8.10
C THR A 224 0.69 11.93 6.99
N ARG A 225 0.99 11.51 5.77
CA ARG A 225 0.91 12.33 4.57
C ARG A 225 -0.19 11.79 3.66
N TYR A 226 -1.08 12.67 3.24
CA TYR A 226 -2.14 12.35 2.31
C TYR A 226 -1.89 13.04 0.97
N PHE A 227 -2.14 12.34 -0.12
CA PHE A 227 -1.98 12.89 -1.46
C PHE A 227 -3.00 12.28 -2.43
N HIS A 228 -3.03 12.76 -3.68
CA HIS A 228 -4.07 12.45 -4.64
C HIS A 228 -5.48 12.76 -4.09
N ILE A 229 -5.72 14.04 -3.76
CA ILE A 229 -7.01 14.54 -3.27
C ILE A 229 -7.80 15.17 -4.43
N ALA A 230 -7.33 16.31 -4.94
CA ALA A 230 -7.93 16.98 -6.09
C ALA A 230 -7.73 16.18 -7.38
N SER A 231 -6.56 15.54 -7.51
CA SER A 231 -6.25 14.69 -8.64
C SER A 231 -7.15 13.44 -8.69
N ALA A 232 -7.51 12.84 -7.56
CA ALA A 232 -8.47 11.72 -7.52
C ALA A 232 -9.88 12.13 -7.95
N LEU A 233 -10.34 13.31 -7.52
CA LEU A 233 -11.61 13.89 -7.99
C LEU A 233 -11.59 14.13 -9.50
N ALA A 234 -10.51 14.73 -10.00
CA ALA A 234 -10.34 14.98 -11.41
C ALA A 234 -10.27 13.69 -12.23
N TYR A 235 -9.59 12.67 -11.69
CA TYR A 235 -9.54 11.35 -12.32
C TYR A 235 -10.92 10.70 -12.43
N ARG A 236 -11.74 10.79 -11.39
CA ARG A 236 -13.12 10.31 -11.41
C ARG A 236 -13.92 10.93 -12.57
N LEU A 237 -13.77 12.23 -12.80
CA LEU A 237 -14.50 12.97 -13.81
C LEU A 237 -13.95 12.75 -15.23
N LEU A 238 -12.63 12.75 -15.37
CA LEU A 238 -11.94 12.77 -16.67
C LEU A 238 -11.52 11.38 -17.15
N LYS A 239 -11.35 10.42 -16.24
CA LYS A 239 -10.80 9.07 -16.50
C LYS A 239 -9.45 9.08 -17.23
N ARG A 240 -8.65 10.14 -17.01
CA ARG A 240 -7.33 10.36 -17.59
C ARG A 240 -6.32 10.69 -16.48
N PRO A 241 -5.56 9.69 -15.98
CA PRO A 241 -4.67 9.87 -14.82
C PRO A 241 -3.63 10.95 -15.03
N ASN A 242 -2.98 11.01 -16.18
CA ASN A 242 -1.96 12.02 -16.48
C ASN A 242 -2.51 13.46 -16.55
N VAL A 243 -3.77 13.64 -16.95
CA VAL A 243 -4.42 14.94 -16.93
C VAL A 243 -4.81 15.32 -15.50
N ALA A 244 -5.38 14.38 -14.77
CA ALA A 244 -5.75 14.54 -13.36
C ALA A 244 -4.54 14.87 -12.48
N ALA A 245 -3.41 14.24 -12.72
CA ALA A 245 -2.15 14.48 -12.00
C ALA A 245 -1.65 15.92 -12.10
N LYS A 246 -2.03 16.70 -13.12
CA LYS A 246 -1.69 18.13 -13.21
C LYS A 246 -2.31 18.96 -12.08
N LEU A 247 -3.39 18.46 -11.44
CA LEU A 247 -4.01 19.10 -10.28
C LEU A 247 -3.36 18.73 -8.95
N SER A 248 -2.31 17.89 -8.97
CA SER A 248 -1.57 17.49 -7.78
C SER A 248 -0.92 18.67 -7.02
N GLY A 249 -0.71 19.80 -7.67
CA GLY A 249 -0.28 21.04 -6.99
C GLY A 249 -1.28 21.54 -5.95
N LEU A 250 -2.58 21.31 -6.17
CA LEU A 250 -3.64 21.65 -5.22
C LEU A 250 -3.69 20.65 -4.04
N ASP A 251 -3.22 19.44 -4.23
CA ASP A 251 -3.22 18.39 -3.19
C ASP A 251 -2.42 18.84 -1.95
N ALA A 252 -1.28 19.55 -2.15
CA ALA A 252 -0.46 20.04 -1.05
C ALA A 252 -1.20 21.07 -0.17
N VAL A 253 -2.01 21.93 -0.79
CA VAL A 253 -2.84 22.91 -0.08
C VAL A 253 -3.98 22.20 0.64
N LEU A 254 -4.65 21.27 -0.03
CA LEU A 254 -5.77 20.52 0.53
C LEU A 254 -5.35 19.58 1.66
N ALA A 255 -4.19 18.93 1.55
CA ALA A 255 -3.66 18.05 2.59
C ALA A 255 -3.43 18.75 3.93
N GLY A 256 -3.17 20.08 3.91
CA GLY A 256 -3.02 20.89 5.11
C GLY A 256 -4.34 21.24 5.80
N ILE A 257 -5.51 21.01 5.18
CA ILE A 257 -6.81 21.31 5.77
C ILE A 257 -7.26 20.16 6.67
N PRO A 258 -7.54 20.40 7.96
CA PRO A 258 -8.01 19.36 8.88
C PRO A 258 -9.22 18.60 8.31
N ARG A 259 -9.20 17.27 8.39
CA ARG A 259 -10.21 16.32 7.89
C ARG A 259 -10.26 16.11 6.36
N ILE A 260 -9.61 16.92 5.54
CA ILE A 260 -9.57 16.70 4.08
C ILE A 260 -8.68 15.51 3.72
N GLY A 261 -7.62 15.25 4.48
CA GLY A 261 -6.83 14.01 4.32
C GLY A 261 -7.68 12.74 4.29
N GLY A 262 -8.81 12.71 5.04
CA GLY A 262 -9.75 11.58 5.06
C GLY A 262 -10.55 11.34 3.77
N ILE A 263 -10.23 12.01 2.66
CA ILE A 263 -10.81 11.81 1.31
C ILE A 263 -9.72 11.62 0.26
N ALA A 264 -8.48 11.48 0.69
CA ALA A 264 -7.34 11.22 -0.19
C ALA A 264 -7.40 9.81 -0.78
N ASP A 265 -6.78 9.66 -1.93
CA ASP A 265 -6.58 8.36 -2.55
C ASP A 265 -5.48 7.56 -1.87
N SER A 266 -4.42 8.23 -1.47
CA SER A 266 -3.24 7.60 -0.93
C SER A 266 -2.82 8.21 0.40
N ALA A 267 -2.28 7.35 1.28
CA ALA A 267 -1.67 7.75 2.54
C ALA A 267 -0.28 7.11 2.72
N LEU A 268 0.63 7.90 3.29
CA LEU A 268 1.93 7.46 3.79
C LEU A 268 1.94 7.64 5.31
N PHE A 269 2.19 6.56 6.02
CA PHE A 269 2.32 6.54 7.47
C PHE A 269 3.79 6.39 7.85
N ILE A 270 4.27 7.27 8.74
CA ILE A 270 5.54 7.08 9.44
C ILE A 270 5.19 6.66 10.86
N CYS A 271 5.65 5.48 11.25
CA CYS A 271 5.30 4.88 12.53
C CYS A 271 6.57 4.46 13.28
N GLU A 272 6.45 4.31 14.58
CA GLU A 272 7.45 3.71 15.46
C GLU A 272 6.83 2.51 16.18
N LYS A 273 7.56 1.40 16.21
CA LYS A 273 7.14 0.23 16.98
C LYS A 273 7.28 0.50 18.47
N SER A 274 6.23 0.24 19.25
CA SER A 274 6.26 0.36 20.70
C SER A 274 7.34 -0.53 21.34
N ALA A 275 7.92 -0.08 22.44
CA ALA A 275 9.03 -0.77 23.12
C ALA A 275 8.55 -1.91 24.06
N HIS A 276 7.24 -2.24 24.04
CA HIS A 276 6.66 -3.23 24.97
C HIS A 276 6.23 -4.49 24.25
#